data_7c12c5aba98df0a32be9936e3d26823a
#
_entry.id   7c12c5aba98df0a32be9936e3d26823a
#
_cell.length_a   1.000
_cell.length_b   1.000
_cell.length_c   1.000
_cell.angle_alpha   90.00
_cell.angle_beta   90.00
_cell.angle_gamma   90.00
#
_symmetry.space_group_name_H-M   'P 1'
#
loop_
_entity.id
_entity.type
_entity.pdbx_description
1 polymer ?
#
loop_
_entity_poly.entity_id
_entity_poly.type
_entity_poly.pdbx_seq_one_letter_code
_entity_poly.pdbx_strand_id
1 'polypeptide(L)'
;MKKKLYLLLRIIFTNIFIVFIFVTLIELFFGYWFDKDNFGPYMREHRMKNQRILWKNDTEEVEYFYRRNYHGFRGADINPSEIKGVILGGSVIDERYKPEKYTITEFLNKKLKKNKLNLKFINGGIEAQSTVGLIFNFNNWLLKLEDFSPKFIIFYVGFNDIGIDDNNILNNNDLLNSDKKKKFFDNIKSRSIFLDSLRKIKFKYLPRDGFMRYDGKLSNDYLKNYNFIKYEYAKENYDFDLLKIKYKKKIDNYLIRIDELEKYSRKINSTPIFINNIGSDGHKEIIFTLNNSLIKHCIEKNYNCIDLAKKLNPQINLWIDKAHTTKKGSSTIADTIYPDLEKIITKLN
;
A
#
# COMPACT_ATOMS: atom_id res chain seq x y z
N MET A 1 0.04 5.97 -62.42
CA MET A 1 -0.22 5.36 -61.08
C MET A 1 0.94 5.54 -60.11
N LYS A 2 2.17 5.17 -60.40
CA LYS A 2 3.34 5.24 -59.47
C LYS A 2 3.61 6.63 -58.88
N LYS A 3 3.54 7.72 -59.66
CA LYS A 3 3.77 9.11 -59.17
C LYS A 3 2.70 9.56 -58.17
N LYS A 4 1.42 9.22 -58.38
CA LYS A 4 0.34 9.58 -57.42
C LYS A 4 0.50 8.83 -56.09
N LEU A 5 0.88 7.54 -56.19
CA LEU A 5 1.13 6.72 -55.00
C LEU A 5 2.32 7.26 -54.19
N TYR A 6 3.42 7.64 -54.88
CA TYR A 6 4.58 8.26 -54.20
C TYR A 6 4.26 9.59 -53.52
N LEU A 7 3.47 10.45 -54.17
CA LEU A 7 3.02 11.70 -53.59
C LEU A 7 2.16 11.45 -52.34
N LEU A 8 1.23 10.50 -52.41
CA LEU A 8 0.38 10.12 -51.28
C LEU A 8 1.21 9.62 -50.11
N LEU A 9 2.16 8.71 -50.35
CA LEU A 9 3.05 8.17 -49.32
C LEU A 9 3.90 9.30 -48.67
N ARG A 10 4.40 10.23 -49.49
CA ARG A 10 5.16 11.39 -48.98
C ARG A 10 4.32 12.27 -48.06
N ILE A 11 3.07 12.56 -48.42
CA ILE A 11 2.16 13.36 -47.61
C ILE A 11 1.87 12.63 -46.29
N ILE A 12 1.57 11.33 -46.36
CA ILE A 12 1.33 10.53 -45.15
C ILE A 12 2.56 10.55 -44.21
N PHE A 13 3.75 10.32 -44.76
CA PHE A 13 4.98 10.28 -44.00
C PHE A 13 5.31 11.65 -43.35
N THR A 14 5.10 12.74 -44.09
CA THR A 14 5.29 14.09 -43.59
C THR A 14 4.33 14.40 -42.43
N ASN A 15 3.06 14.03 -42.57
CA ASN A 15 2.09 14.24 -41.48
C ASN A 15 2.39 13.38 -40.26
N ILE A 16 2.77 12.13 -40.42
CA ILE A 16 3.21 11.28 -39.30
C ILE A 16 4.43 11.89 -38.60
N PHE A 17 5.39 12.40 -39.38
CA PHE A 17 6.59 13.03 -38.82
C PHE A 17 6.27 14.30 -38.02
N ILE A 18 5.36 15.15 -38.54
CA ILE A 18 4.89 16.35 -37.83
C ILE A 18 4.19 15.96 -36.53
N VAL A 19 3.29 14.99 -36.57
CA VAL A 19 2.61 14.49 -35.37
C VAL A 19 3.61 13.92 -34.35
N PHE A 20 4.62 13.18 -34.82
CA PHE A 20 5.68 12.64 -33.95
C PHE A 20 6.47 13.76 -33.26
N ILE A 21 6.88 14.82 -34.00
CA ILE A 21 7.55 15.98 -33.40
C ILE A 21 6.65 16.64 -32.35
N PHE A 22 5.38 16.86 -32.69
CA PHE A 22 4.44 17.51 -31.80
C PHE A 22 4.22 16.72 -30.49
N VAL A 23 4.03 15.41 -30.61
CA VAL A 23 3.93 14.52 -29.43
C VAL A 23 5.22 14.55 -28.62
N THR A 24 6.38 14.51 -29.27
CA THR A 24 7.67 14.60 -28.58
C THR A 24 7.83 15.91 -27.81
N LEU A 25 7.45 17.02 -28.40
CA LEU A 25 7.48 18.31 -27.72
C LEU A 25 6.53 18.35 -26.51
N ILE A 26 5.31 17.85 -26.66
CA ILE A 26 4.37 17.72 -25.53
C ILE A 26 4.98 16.86 -24.43
N GLU A 27 5.56 15.72 -24.76
CA GLU A 27 6.22 14.84 -23.80
C GLU A 27 7.37 15.51 -23.07
N LEU A 28 8.21 16.27 -23.78
CA LEU A 28 9.35 16.97 -23.17
C LEU A 28 8.95 18.11 -22.26
N PHE A 29 7.89 18.86 -22.61
CA PHE A 29 7.45 20.02 -21.83
C PHE A 29 6.49 19.67 -20.69
N PHE A 30 5.66 18.67 -20.85
CA PHE A 30 4.58 18.33 -19.92
C PHE A 30 4.72 16.94 -19.32
N GLY A 31 5.60 16.09 -19.85
CA GLY A 31 5.88 14.77 -19.31
C GLY A 31 6.82 14.86 -18.09
N TYR A 32 6.85 13.77 -17.35
CA TYR A 32 7.66 13.64 -16.13
C TYR A 32 9.08 13.13 -16.40
N TRP A 33 9.63 13.41 -17.60
CA TRP A 33 10.93 12.87 -18.04
C TRP A 33 12.11 13.43 -17.26
N PHE A 34 12.00 14.68 -16.80
CA PHE A 34 13.03 15.39 -16.04
C PHE A 34 12.70 15.53 -14.57
N ASP A 35 11.60 14.91 -14.13
CA ASP A 35 11.19 14.93 -12.74
C ASP A 35 12.19 14.14 -11.89
N LYS A 36 12.86 14.82 -10.94
CA LYS A 36 13.78 14.18 -9.99
C LYS A 36 13.05 13.21 -9.06
N ASP A 37 11.79 13.48 -8.79
CA ASP A 37 10.94 12.75 -7.88
C ASP A 37 10.14 11.62 -8.56
N ASN A 38 10.61 11.13 -9.69
CA ASN A 38 10.00 9.98 -10.32
C ASN A 38 10.33 8.71 -9.54
N PHE A 39 9.43 8.34 -8.66
CA PHE A 39 9.54 7.18 -7.76
C PHE A 39 9.40 5.83 -8.46
N GLY A 40 9.29 5.82 -9.78
CA GLY A 40 9.27 4.64 -10.61
C GLY A 40 7.92 3.91 -10.65
N PRO A 41 7.87 2.77 -11.35
CA PRO A 41 6.61 2.07 -11.67
C PRO A 41 5.88 1.47 -10.46
N TYR A 42 6.54 1.32 -9.33
CA TYR A 42 5.98 0.76 -8.10
C TYR A 42 5.18 1.78 -7.30
N MET A 43 5.47 3.05 -7.48
CA MET A 43 4.64 4.14 -7.01
C MET A 43 3.55 4.37 -8.04
N ARG A 44 2.37 3.89 -7.80
CA ARG A 44 1.21 4.08 -8.68
C ARG A 44 0.65 5.51 -8.65
N GLU A 45 1.44 6.44 -8.22
CA GLU A 45 1.14 7.85 -8.13
C GLU A 45 0.49 8.39 -9.40
N HIS A 46 1.13 8.13 -10.54
CA HIS A 46 0.63 8.58 -11.84
C HIS A 46 -0.55 7.74 -12.36
N ARG A 47 -0.78 6.54 -11.80
CA ARG A 47 -1.83 5.64 -12.29
C ARG A 47 -3.20 5.96 -11.70
N MET A 48 -3.28 6.69 -10.57
CA MET A 48 -4.52 6.87 -9.85
C MET A 48 -4.70 8.25 -9.24
N LYS A 49 -4.02 9.29 -9.75
CA LYS A 49 -4.34 10.66 -9.38
C LYS A 49 -5.80 10.95 -9.74
N ASN A 50 -6.61 11.32 -8.76
CA ASN A 50 -7.97 11.78 -8.95
C ASN A 50 -8.92 10.77 -9.63
N GLN A 51 -8.94 9.52 -9.17
CA GLN A 51 -9.98 8.58 -9.59
C GLN A 51 -11.27 8.87 -8.84
N ARG A 52 -12.36 9.08 -9.61
CA ARG A 52 -13.72 9.22 -9.06
C ARG A 52 -14.26 7.83 -8.73
N ILE A 53 -14.71 7.63 -7.51
CA ILE A 53 -15.24 6.35 -7.03
C ILE A 53 -16.56 6.59 -6.34
N LEU A 54 -17.56 5.77 -6.68
CA LEU A 54 -18.83 5.69 -5.96
C LEU A 54 -18.73 4.56 -4.95
N TRP A 55 -18.81 4.90 -3.68
CA TRP A 55 -18.82 3.96 -2.59
C TRP A 55 -20.24 3.86 -2.01
N LYS A 56 -20.72 2.65 -1.85
CA LYS A 56 -22.05 2.36 -1.33
C LYS A 56 -21.97 1.30 -0.25
N ASN A 57 -22.73 1.49 0.81
CA ASN A 57 -23.03 0.46 1.79
C ASN A 57 -24.54 0.45 2.08
N ASP A 58 -24.99 -0.32 3.08
CA ASP A 58 -26.41 -0.47 3.42
C ASP A 58 -27.08 0.83 3.89
N THR A 59 -26.29 1.80 4.37
CA THR A 59 -26.81 3.01 5.02
C THR A 59 -26.48 4.29 4.28
N GLU A 60 -25.49 4.29 3.42
CA GLU A 60 -25.04 5.49 2.72
C GLU A 60 -24.40 5.18 1.37
N GLU A 61 -24.53 6.13 0.45
CA GLU A 61 -23.85 6.15 -0.83
C GLU A 61 -23.02 7.43 -0.89
N VAL A 62 -21.72 7.30 -1.11
CA VAL A 62 -20.77 8.43 -1.12
C VAL A 62 -19.92 8.38 -2.38
N GLU A 63 -20.00 9.45 -3.14
CA GLU A 63 -19.05 9.69 -4.21
C GLU A 63 -17.80 10.37 -3.65
N TYR A 64 -16.62 9.89 -4.00
CA TYR A 64 -15.36 10.46 -3.56
C TYR A 64 -14.28 10.37 -4.62
N PHE A 65 -13.24 11.17 -4.45
CA PHE A 65 -12.04 11.09 -5.25
C PHE A 65 -10.96 10.36 -4.45
N TYR A 66 -10.49 9.24 -5.00
CA TYR A 66 -9.24 8.65 -4.57
C TYR A 66 -8.10 9.43 -5.24
N ARG A 67 -7.25 10.03 -4.44
CA ARG A 67 -6.09 10.74 -4.95
C ARG A 67 -4.84 10.40 -4.15
N ARG A 68 -3.71 10.46 -4.82
CA ARG A 68 -2.39 10.56 -4.21
C ARG A 68 -1.86 11.96 -4.43
N ASN A 69 -1.21 12.50 -3.42
CA ASN A 69 -0.58 13.80 -3.51
C ASN A 69 0.69 13.76 -4.37
N TYR A 70 1.31 14.92 -4.56
CA TYR A 70 2.53 15.06 -5.37
C TYR A 70 3.67 14.14 -4.90
N HIS A 71 3.75 13.87 -3.60
CA HIS A 71 4.79 13.04 -2.98
C HIS A 71 4.43 11.54 -2.89
N GLY A 72 3.30 11.12 -3.43
CA GLY A 72 2.87 9.73 -3.48
C GLY A 72 2.04 9.23 -2.29
N PHE A 73 1.79 10.04 -1.28
CA PHE A 73 0.92 9.71 -0.16
C PHE A 73 -0.56 9.87 -0.55
N ARG A 74 -1.42 9.06 0.04
CA ARG A 74 -2.86 9.23 -0.13
C ARG A 74 -3.33 10.50 0.57
N GLY A 75 -4.17 11.31 -0.12
CA GLY A 75 -4.81 12.49 0.43
C GLY A 75 -4.32 13.79 -0.19
N ALA A 76 -4.42 14.87 0.59
CA ALA A 76 -4.05 16.24 0.17
C ALA A 76 -2.52 16.40 0.06
N ASP A 77 -2.10 17.39 -0.72
CA ASP A 77 -0.70 17.78 -0.78
C ASP A 77 -0.22 18.28 0.58
N ILE A 78 0.95 17.84 0.96
CA ILE A 78 1.63 18.18 2.20
C ILE A 78 3.14 18.23 1.94
N ASN A 79 3.82 19.18 2.55
CA ASN A 79 5.27 19.22 2.50
C ASN A 79 5.86 18.04 3.28
N PRO A 80 6.81 17.27 2.74
CA PRO A 80 7.46 16.18 3.45
C PRO A 80 8.02 16.54 4.82
N SER A 81 8.56 17.74 4.99
CA SER A 81 9.07 18.27 6.28
C SER A 81 7.98 18.44 7.37
N GLU A 82 6.71 18.55 6.96
CA GLU A 82 5.57 18.69 7.89
C GLU A 82 5.01 17.34 8.35
N ILE A 83 5.43 16.25 7.72
CA ILE A 83 4.93 14.91 8.03
C ILE A 83 5.53 14.45 9.36
N LYS A 84 4.71 14.39 10.41
CA LYS A 84 5.11 13.91 11.74
C LYS A 84 4.96 12.40 11.92
N GLY A 85 4.08 11.77 11.16
CA GLY A 85 3.86 10.34 11.19
C GLY A 85 3.38 9.80 9.85
N VAL A 86 3.79 8.59 9.51
CA VAL A 86 3.32 7.91 8.29
C VAL A 86 2.93 6.47 8.63
N ILE A 87 1.85 5.98 7.99
CA ILE A 87 1.46 4.57 8.04
C ILE A 87 1.76 3.95 6.68
N LEU A 88 2.61 2.93 6.68
CA LEU A 88 3.01 2.17 5.51
C LEU A 88 2.41 0.77 5.58
N GLY A 89 2.01 0.23 4.44
CA GLY A 89 1.44 -1.11 4.35
C GLY A 89 0.88 -1.40 2.97
N GLY A 90 0.19 -2.51 2.84
CA GLY A 90 -0.46 -2.94 1.61
C GLY A 90 -1.79 -2.24 1.34
N SER A 91 -2.63 -2.90 0.54
CA SER A 91 -3.97 -2.42 0.19
C SER A 91 -4.90 -2.19 1.39
N VAL A 92 -4.65 -2.87 2.51
CA VAL A 92 -5.40 -2.68 3.77
C VAL A 92 -5.16 -1.30 4.39
N ILE A 93 -4.00 -0.70 4.14
CA ILE A 93 -3.71 0.69 4.56
C ILE A 93 -4.04 1.68 3.44
N ASP A 94 -3.75 1.33 2.18
CA ASP A 94 -4.16 2.16 1.04
C ASP A 94 -5.67 2.42 1.03
N GLU A 95 -6.47 1.39 1.31
CA GLU A 95 -7.94 1.44 1.42
C GLU A 95 -8.61 2.24 0.28
N ARG A 96 -8.06 2.16 -0.94
CA ARG A 96 -8.53 2.96 -2.09
C ARG A 96 -10.02 2.83 -2.38
N TYR A 97 -10.63 1.77 -1.88
CA TYR A 97 -12.04 1.43 -2.08
C TYR A 97 -13.00 2.11 -1.11
N LYS A 98 -12.50 2.99 -0.27
CA LYS A 98 -13.30 3.74 0.71
C LYS A 98 -12.97 5.24 0.65
N PRO A 99 -13.94 6.11 0.96
CA PRO A 99 -13.66 7.53 1.23
C PRO A 99 -12.55 7.68 2.26
N GLU A 100 -11.67 8.67 2.10
CA GLU A 100 -10.53 8.91 2.99
C GLU A 100 -10.97 8.97 4.47
N LYS A 101 -12.10 9.62 4.76
CA LYS A 101 -12.68 9.74 6.11
C LYS A 101 -13.01 8.41 6.81
N TYR A 102 -13.03 7.29 6.06
CA TYR A 102 -13.34 5.95 6.55
C TYR A 102 -12.14 4.98 6.56
N THR A 103 -10.94 5.52 6.36
CA THR A 103 -9.71 4.72 6.45
C THR A 103 -9.26 4.52 7.89
N ILE A 104 -8.48 3.47 8.11
CA ILE A 104 -7.79 3.20 9.40
C ILE A 104 -7.00 4.43 9.82
N THR A 105 -6.25 5.03 8.88
CA THR A 105 -5.43 6.22 9.13
C THR A 105 -6.28 7.39 9.66
N GLU A 106 -7.41 7.68 9.02
CA GLU A 106 -8.26 8.80 9.45
C GLU A 106 -9.03 8.51 10.75
N PHE A 107 -9.40 7.27 11.02
CA PHE A 107 -9.96 6.90 12.31
C PHE A 107 -8.93 7.07 13.43
N LEU A 108 -7.67 6.70 13.22
CA LEU A 108 -6.57 6.97 14.16
C LEU A 108 -6.34 8.46 14.36
N ASN A 109 -6.30 9.25 13.28
CA ASN A 109 -6.12 10.71 13.37
C ASN A 109 -7.23 11.38 14.17
N LYS A 110 -8.49 10.93 14.03
CA LYS A 110 -9.61 11.43 14.84
C LYS A 110 -9.40 11.14 16.34
N LYS A 111 -8.87 9.97 16.70
CA LYS A 111 -8.58 9.61 18.09
C LYS A 111 -7.42 10.43 18.65
N LEU A 112 -6.34 10.58 17.91
CA LEU A 112 -5.20 11.42 18.30
C LEU A 112 -5.65 12.87 18.57
N LYS A 113 -6.45 13.44 17.66
CA LYS A 113 -7.02 14.77 17.81
C LYS A 113 -7.92 14.88 19.05
N LYS A 114 -8.81 13.90 19.28
CA LYS A 114 -9.71 13.86 20.44
C LYS A 114 -8.92 13.87 21.75
N ASN A 115 -7.81 13.14 21.80
CA ASN A 115 -6.94 13.04 22.97
C ASN A 115 -5.84 14.14 23.02
N LYS A 116 -5.98 15.18 22.18
CA LYS A 116 -5.11 16.36 22.13
C LYS A 116 -3.63 16.03 21.86
N LEU A 117 -3.35 14.89 21.22
CA LEU A 117 -2.01 14.57 20.75
C LEU A 117 -1.73 15.33 19.46
N ASN A 118 -0.68 16.17 19.47
CA ASN A 118 -0.28 16.97 18.31
C ASN A 118 0.49 16.13 17.28
N LEU A 119 -0.17 15.08 16.81
CA LEU A 119 0.36 14.14 15.82
C LEU A 119 -0.73 13.79 14.82
N LYS A 120 -0.36 13.78 13.54
CA LYS A 120 -1.20 13.31 12.45
C LYS A 120 -0.41 12.32 11.63
N PHE A 121 -1.01 11.17 11.33
CA PHE A 121 -0.46 10.20 10.40
C PHE A 121 -0.94 10.46 8.97
N ILE A 122 -0.03 10.31 8.04
CA ILE A 122 -0.31 10.33 6.60
C ILE A 122 -0.36 8.89 6.09
N ASN A 123 -1.27 8.62 5.17
CA ASN A 123 -1.44 7.30 4.59
C ASN A 123 -0.45 7.08 3.44
N GLY A 124 0.53 6.21 3.66
CA GLY A 124 1.53 5.76 2.69
C GLY A 124 1.31 4.33 2.20
N GLY A 125 0.10 3.78 2.39
CA GLY A 125 -0.25 2.44 1.90
C GLY A 125 -0.19 2.33 0.38
N ILE A 126 0.27 1.19 -0.13
CA ILE A 126 0.34 0.87 -1.56
C ILE A 126 -0.18 -0.54 -1.78
N GLU A 127 -1.03 -0.72 -2.77
CA GLU A 127 -1.63 -2.03 -3.09
C GLU A 127 -0.57 -3.12 -3.26
N ALA A 128 -0.84 -4.29 -2.67
CA ALA A 128 -0.01 -5.50 -2.73
C ALA A 128 1.40 -5.36 -2.10
N GLN A 129 1.63 -4.37 -1.23
CA GLN A 129 2.92 -4.23 -0.55
C GLN A 129 3.09 -5.26 0.57
N SER A 130 4.18 -6.01 0.46
CA SER A 130 4.76 -6.83 1.53
C SER A 130 5.96 -6.10 2.14
N THR A 131 6.64 -6.71 3.12
CA THR A 131 7.90 -6.16 3.67
C THR A 131 8.96 -5.95 2.61
N VAL A 132 9.02 -6.79 1.58
CA VAL A 132 9.91 -6.61 0.41
C VAL A 132 9.61 -5.29 -0.31
N GLY A 133 8.33 -5.06 -0.62
CA GLY A 133 7.91 -3.83 -1.28
C GLY A 133 8.11 -2.59 -0.40
N LEU A 134 7.95 -2.70 0.92
CA LEU A 134 8.22 -1.61 1.86
C LEU A 134 9.70 -1.23 1.87
N ILE A 135 10.63 -2.20 1.89
CA ILE A 135 12.07 -1.95 1.78
C ILE A 135 12.41 -1.28 0.44
N PHE A 136 11.81 -1.78 -0.66
CA PHE A 136 11.96 -1.16 -1.96
C PHE A 136 11.52 0.32 -1.94
N ASN A 137 10.39 0.62 -1.30
CA ASN A 137 9.86 1.98 -1.18
C ASN A 137 10.77 2.90 -0.38
N PHE A 138 11.43 2.41 0.67
CA PHE A 138 12.42 3.20 1.37
C PHE A 138 13.52 3.68 0.41
N ASN A 139 14.10 2.77 -0.36
CA ASN A 139 15.23 3.09 -1.24
C ASN A 139 14.84 3.92 -2.47
N ASN A 140 13.63 3.76 -2.97
CA ASN A 140 13.22 4.33 -4.25
C ASN A 140 12.20 5.46 -4.11
N TRP A 141 11.69 5.69 -2.93
CA TRP A 141 10.70 6.73 -2.64
C TRP A 141 11.06 7.54 -1.40
N LEU A 142 10.91 6.97 -0.19
CA LEU A 142 10.95 7.73 1.06
C LEU A 142 12.30 8.42 1.29
N LEU A 143 13.43 7.76 1.00
CA LEU A 143 14.76 8.33 1.12
C LEU A 143 15.09 9.38 0.05
N LYS A 144 14.23 9.56 -0.96
CA LYS A 144 14.39 10.58 -2.02
C LYS A 144 13.53 11.81 -1.77
N LEU A 145 12.64 11.76 -0.78
CA LEU A 145 11.84 12.90 -0.37
C LEU A 145 12.74 13.86 0.41
N GLU A 146 12.85 15.07 -0.08
CA GLU A 146 13.60 16.12 0.57
C GLU A 146 12.98 16.46 1.93
N ASP A 147 13.80 16.59 2.97
CA ASP A 147 13.40 16.90 4.35
C ASP A 147 12.38 15.92 4.98
N PHE A 148 12.24 14.72 4.44
CA PHE A 148 11.35 13.72 5.00
C PHE A 148 11.96 13.04 6.22
N SER A 149 11.50 13.44 7.41
CA SER A 149 11.95 12.87 8.69
C SER A 149 10.76 12.77 9.68
N PRO A 150 9.81 11.87 9.44
CA PRO A 150 8.67 11.71 10.33
C PRO A 150 9.13 11.17 11.69
N LYS A 151 8.54 11.66 12.78
CA LYS A 151 8.85 11.16 14.13
C LYS A 151 8.49 9.67 14.30
N PHE A 152 7.40 9.23 13.64
CA PHE A 152 6.92 7.84 13.71
C PHE A 152 6.63 7.27 12.34
N ILE A 153 7.02 6.01 12.13
CA ILE A 153 6.63 5.21 10.97
C ILE A 153 5.93 3.95 11.47
N ILE A 154 4.66 3.79 11.12
CA ILE A 154 3.92 2.57 11.40
C ILE A 154 4.02 1.65 10.18
N PHE A 155 4.44 0.42 10.39
CA PHE A 155 4.46 -0.66 9.41
C PHE A 155 3.34 -1.65 9.71
N TYR A 156 2.36 -1.73 8.81
CA TYR A 156 1.28 -2.70 8.88
C TYR A 156 1.63 -3.90 8.00
N VAL A 157 2.10 -5.00 8.61
CA VAL A 157 2.84 -6.08 7.95
C VAL A 157 2.28 -7.48 8.23
N GLY A 158 2.68 -8.46 7.43
CA GLY A 158 2.44 -9.89 7.63
C GLY A 158 1.54 -10.52 6.58
N PHE A 159 0.33 -10.01 6.33
CA PHE A 159 -0.63 -10.67 5.44
C PHE A 159 -0.11 -10.85 4.01
N ASN A 160 0.47 -9.81 3.41
CA ASN A 160 1.01 -9.90 2.05
C ASN A 160 2.33 -10.68 1.98
N ASP A 161 2.98 -10.89 3.13
CA ASP A 161 4.21 -11.67 3.22
C ASP A 161 3.97 -13.18 3.06
N ILE A 162 2.73 -13.64 3.27
CA ILE A 162 2.34 -15.03 3.03
C ILE A 162 2.61 -15.44 1.58
N GLY A 163 2.31 -14.56 0.62
CA GLY A 163 2.42 -14.82 -0.82
C GLY A 163 3.82 -14.66 -1.40
N ILE A 164 4.83 -14.30 -0.60
CA ILE A 164 6.21 -14.15 -1.09
C ILE A 164 6.81 -15.52 -1.37
N ASP A 165 7.41 -15.69 -2.54
CA ASP A 165 8.26 -16.83 -2.84
C ASP A 165 9.68 -16.60 -2.32
N ASP A 166 9.94 -17.08 -1.10
CA ASP A 166 11.24 -16.93 -0.44
C ASP A 166 12.39 -17.71 -1.10
N ASN A 167 12.11 -18.57 -2.11
CA ASN A 167 13.15 -19.25 -2.86
C ASN A 167 13.74 -18.36 -3.97
N ASN A 168 12.96 -17.41 -4.47
CA ASN A 168 13.33 -16.55 -5.59
C ASN A 168 13.78 -15.15 -5.17
N ILE A 169 13.67 -14.81 -3.88
CA ILE A 169 14.09 -13.51 -3.36
C ILE A 169 15.43 -13.66 -2.66
N LEU A 170 16.49 -13.68 -3.44
CA LEU A 170 17.85 -13.85 -2.91
C LEU A 170 18.51 -12.54 -2.45
N ASN A 171 18.09 -11.38 -3.03
CA ASN A 171 18.62 -10.05 -2.68
C ASN A 171 17.68 -8.94 -3.11
N ASN A 172 17.70 -7.79 -2.40
CA ASN A 172 17.03 -6.55 -2.82
C ASN A 172 17.42 -6.12 -4.25
N ASN A 173 18.63 -6.48 -4.71
CA ASN A 173 19.11 -6.23 -6.07
C ASN A 173 18.37 -7.07 -7.12
N ASP A 174 17.87 -8.26 -6.79
CA ASP A 174 17.18 -9.14 -7.74
C ASP A 174 15.75 -8.64 -8.03
N LEU A 175 15.09 -8.02 -7.05
CA LEU A 175 13.85 -7.28 -7.29
C LEU A 175 14.06 -6.08 -8.22
N LEU A 176 15.23 -5.44 -8.13
CA LEU A 176 15.65 -4.35 -9.00
C LEU A 176 16.02 -4.85 -10.41
N ASN A 177 16.47 -6.10 -10.53
CA ASN A 177 16.98 -6.68 -11.77
C ASN A 177 15.98 -7.56 -12.51
N SER A 178 14.85 -7.94 -11.87
CA SER A 178 13.82 -8.72 -12.55
C SER A 178 13.27 -7.93 -13.75
N ASP A 179 13.53 -8.44 -14.94
CA ASP A 179 12.95 -8.03 -16.20
C ASP A 179 13.27 -6.60 -16.69
N LYS A 180 14.49 -6.39 -17.23
CA LYS A 180 14.91 -5.10 -17.82
C LYS A 180 13.95 -4.56 -18.89
N LYS A 181 13.30 -5.42 -19.68
CA LYS A 181 12.27 -5.01 -20.69
C LYS A 181 11.02 -4.48 -20.02
N LYS A 182 10.54 -5.15 -18.96
CA LYS A 182 9.35 -4.71 -18.23
C LYS A 182 9.60 -3.39 -17.51
N LYS A 183 10.80 -3.20 -16.95
CA LYS A 183 11.24 -1.93 -16.34
C LYS A 183 11.28 -0.79 -17.35
N PHE A 184 11.76 -1.01 -18.56
CA PHE A 184 11.84 0.02 -19.61
C PHE A 184 10.44 0.52 -19.98
N PHE A 185 9.50 -0.37 -20.30
CA PHE A 185 8.13 -0.01 -20.65
C PHE A 185 7.36 0.61 -19.46
N ASP A 186 7.57 0.12 -18.26
CA ASP A 186 6.94 0.70 -17.07
C ASP A 186 7.51 2.09 -16.75
N ASN A 187 8.79 2.33 -17.00
CA ASN A 187 9.41 3.64 -16.87
C ASN A 187 8.84 4.63 -17.90
N ILE A 188 8.71 4.23 -19.17
CA ILE A 188 8.04 5.05 -20.18
C ILE A 188 6.60 5.35 -19.78
N LYS A 189 5.84 4.34 -19.33
CA LYS A 189 4.45 4.51 -18.91
C LYS A 189 4.28 5.43 -17.72
N SER A 190 5.25 5.50 -16.82
CA SER A 190 5.20 6.37 -15.64
C SER A 190 5.60 7.81 -15.94
N ARG A 191 6.37 8.05 -17.02
CA ARG A 191 6.89 9.37 -17.39
C ARG A 191 6.11 10.08 -18.48
N SER A 192 5.37 9.34 -19.30
CA SER A 192 4.66 9.88 -20.46
C SER A 192 3.34 10.54 -20.05
N ILE A 193 3.23 11.84 -20.32
CA ILE A 193 1.97 12.60 -20.15
C ILE A 193 0.90 12.16 -21.16
N PHE A 194 1.32 11.79 -22.36
CA PHE A 194 0.41 11.30 -23.38
C PHE A 194 -0.26 9.99 -22.97
N LEU A 195 0.52 9.02 -22.47
CA LEU A 195 -0.02 7.75 -21.96
C LEU A 195 -0.87 7.96 -20.70
N ASP A 196 -0.52 8.91 -19.85
CA ASP A 196 -1.34 9.27 -18.68
C ASP A 196 -2.67 9.90 -19.11
N SER A 197 -2.65 10.80 -20.10
CA SER A 197 -3.85 11.42 -20.67
C SER A 197 -4.77 10.42 -21.34
N LEU A 198 -4.22 9.50 -22.14
CA LEU A 198 -4.99 8.41 -22.75
C LEU A 198 -5.63 7.52 -21.68
N ARG A 199 -4.93 7.29 -20.59
CA ARG A 199 -5.44 6.49 -19.48
C ARG A 199 -6.57 7.24 -18.75
N LYS A 200 -6.44 8.55 -18.51
CA LYS A 200 -7.50 9.40 -17.94
C LYS A 200 -8.74 9.42 -18.82
N ILE A 201 -8.56 9.55 -20.14
CA ILE A 201 -9.64 9.48 -21.12
C ILE A 201 -10.31 8.09 -21.08
N LYS A 202 -9.50 7.02 -21.11
CA LYS A 202 -10.01 5.66 -20.99
C LYS A 202 -10.82 5.45 -19.71
N PHE A 203 -10.36 5.92 -18.57
CA PHE A 203 -11.10 5.78 -17.32
C PHE A 203 -12.34 6.67 -17.24
N LYS A 204 -12.36 7.79 -17.97
CA LYS A 204 -13.52 8.69 -18.03
C LYS A 204 -14.64 8.15 -18.93
N TYR A 205 -14.30 7.58 -20.09
CA TYR A 205 -15.29 7.22 -21.11
C TYR A 205 -15.46 5.70 -21.30
N LEU A 206 -14.50 4.91 -20.89
CA LEU A 206 -14.59 3.47 -20.79
C LEU A 206 -14.31 3.12 -19.33
N PRO A 207 -15.26 3.39 -18.42
CA PRO A 207 -15.12 2.80 -17.10
C PRO A 207 -14.92 1.32 -17.36
N ARG A 208 -13.79 0.76 -16.96
CA ARG A 208 -13.79 -0.68 -16.63
C ARG A 208 -15.00 -0.85 -15.73
N ASP A 209 -15.74 -1.95 -15.83
CA ASP A 209 -16.83 -2.26 -14.92
C ASP A 209 -16.40 -1.91 -13.50
N GLY A 210 -16.37 -0.72 -13.35
CA GLY A 210 -15.52 -0.26 -12.34
C GLY A 210 -15.66 1.19 -12.16
N PHE A 211 -16.78 1.71 -12.16
CA PHE A 211 -17.23 2.20 -10.87
C PHE A 211 -17.02 1.02 -9.96
N MET A 212 -15.95 1.06 -9.18
CA MET A 212 -15.82 0.15 -8.07
C MET A 212 -17.01 0.44 -7.16
N ARG A 213 -18.15 -0.16 -7.48
CA ARG A 213 -19.23 -0.31 -6.54
C ARG A 213 -18.70 -1.27 -5.50
N TYR A 214 -18.13 -0.73 -4.50
CA TYR A 214 -17.88 -1.47 -3.30
C TYR A 214 -19.20 -1.52 -2.54
N ASP A 215 -20.02 -2.50 -2.89
CA ASP A 215 -20.97 -3.03 -1.94
C ASP A 215 -20.12 -3.53 -0.80
N GLY A 216 -20.15 -2.88 0.34
CA GLY A 216 -19.33 -3.25 1.50
C GLY A 216 -19.73 -4.57 2.12
N LYS A 217 -20.10 -5.55 1.30
CA LYS A 217 -20.56 -6.89 1.68
C LYS A 217 -19.63 -7.94 1.09
N LEU A 218 -19.28 -8.90 1.90
CA LEU A 218 -18.71 -10.17 1.44
C LEU A 218 -19.65 -10.81 0.41
N SER A 219 -19.10 -11.41 -0.65
CA SER A 219 -19.94 -12.18 -1.59
C SER A 219 -20.72 -13.27 -0.85
N ASN A 220 -21.93 -13.57 -1.31
CA ASN A 220 -22.75 -14.61 -0.71
C ASN A 220 -22.04 -15.98 -0.65
N ASP A 221 -21.19 -16.30 -1.62
CA ASP A 221 -20.41 -17.53 -1.64
C ASP A 221 -19.32 -17.54 -0.56
N TYR A 222 -18.72 -16.39 -0.27
CA TYR A 222 -17.77 -16.27 0.81
C TYR A 222 -18.44 -16.36 2.19
N LEU A 223 -19.64 -15.82 2.32
CA LEU A 223 -20.43 -15.88 3.55
C LEU A 223 -20.82 -17.33 3.92
N LYS A 224 -21.17 -18.16 2.92
CA LYS A 224 -21.54 -19.56 3.13
C LYS A 224 -20.39 -20.42 3.66
N ASN A 225 -19.15 -20.07 3.29
CA ASN A 225 -17.94 -20.83 3.64
C ASN A 225 -17.07 -20.11 4.67
N TYR A 226 -17.61 -19.07 5.33
CA TYR A 226 -16.85 -18.28 6.28
C TYR A 226 -16.52 -19.10 7.52
N ASN A 227 -15.25 -19.39 7.70
CA ASN A 227 -14.71 -20.01 8.90
C ASN A 227 -13.55 -19.19 9.43
N PHE A 228 -13.84 -18.38 10.45
CA PHE A 228 -12.83 -17.58 11.11
C PHE A 228 -12.15 -18.38 12.22
N ILE A 229 -10.84 -18.59 12.07
CA ILE A 229 -10.02 -19.24 13.09
C ILE A 229 -9.63 -18.19 14.14
N LYS A 230 -10.17 -18.32 15.36
CA LYS A 230 -9.85 -17.46 16.49
C LYS A 230 -8.41 -17.71 16.98
N TYR A 231 -7.81 -16.73 17.62
CA TYR A 231 -6.47 -16.83 18.20
C TYR A 231 -6.36 -17.95 19.22
N GLU A 232 -7.33 -18.07 20.14
CA GLU A 232 -7.31 -19.10 21.19
C GLU A 232 -7.40 -20.50 20.58
N TYR A 233 -8.27 -20.70 19.57
CA TYR A 233 -8.32 -21.97 18.85
C TYR A 233 -6.97 -22.31 18.19
N ALA A 234 -6.36 -21.36 17.51
CA ALA A 234 -5.07 -21.59 16.86
C ALA A 234 -3.98 -21.91 17.89
N LYS A 235 -3.97 -21.21 19.03
CA LYS A 235 -3.03 -21.42 20.13
C LYS A 235 -3.15 -22.79 20.76
N GLU A 236 -4.39 -23.33 20.89
CA GLU A 236 -4.66 -24.64 21.49
C GLU A 236 -4.40 -25.80 20.54
N ASN A 237 -4.64 -25.60 19.23
CA ASN A 237 -4.64 -26.67 18.24
C ASN A 237 -3.40 -26.70 17.34
N TYR A 238 -2.58 -25.64 17.34
CA TYR A 238 -1.37 -25.60 16.54
C TYR A 238 -0.13 -25.79 17.40
N ASP A 239 0.71 -26.73 17.01
CA ASP A 239 2.06 -26.83 17.54
C ASP A 239 2.95 -25.76 16.91
N PHE A 240 3.18 -24.69 17.66
CA PHE A 240 3.94 -23.54 17.17
C PHE A 240 5.40 -23.91 16.83
N ASP A 241 6.02 -24.87 17.53
CA ASP A 241 7.41 -25.24 17.26
C ASP A 241 7.50 -26.07 15.98
N LEU A 242 6.58 -26.97 15.74
CA LEU A 242 6.47 -27.65 14.44
C LEU A 242 6.18 -26.68 13.30
N LEU A 243 5.31 -25.70 13.50
CA LEU A 243 5.04 -24.65 12.49
C LEU A 243 6.27 -23.78 12.23
N LYS A 244 7.08 -23.45 13.21
CA LYS A 244 8.35 -22.74 13.02
C LYS A 244 9.31 -23.54 12.15
N ILE A 245 9.39 -24.84 12.33
CA ILE A 245 10.19 -25.73 11.49
C ILE A 245 9.64 -25.74 10.06
N LYS A 246 8.34 -25.97 9.91
CA LYS A 246 7.62 -25.99 8.62
C LYS A 246 7.84 -24.72 7.80
N TYR A 247 7.78 -23.56 8.44
CA TYR A 247 7.87 -22.24 7.79
C TYR A 247 9.20 -21.53 8.06
N LYS A 248 10.24 -22.25 8.50
CA LYS A 248 11.50 -21.66 8.96
C LYS A 248 12.05 -20.60 8.01
N LYS A 249 12.26 -20.95 6.75
CA LYS A 249 12.85 -20.04 5.75
C LYS A 249 12.00 -18.77 5.56
N LYS A 250 10.67 -18.90 5.56
CA LYS A 250 9.76 -17.78 5.43
C LYS A 250 9.85 -16.85 6.64
N ILE A 251 9.89 -17.41 7.84
CA ILE A 251 10.03 -16.66 9.09
C ILE A 251 11.37 -15.92 9.13
N ASP A 252 12.47 -16.62 8.88
CA ASP A 252 13.80 -16.05 8.92
C ASP A 252 13.92 -14.87 7.95
N ASN A 253 13.50 -15.03 6.70
CA ASN A 253 13.49 -13.96 5.71
C ASN A 253 12.55 -12.80 6.08
N TYR A 254 11.39 -13.09 6.65
CA TYR A 254 10.46 -12.08 7.10
C TYR A 254 11.06 -11.23 8.23
N LEU A 255 11.67 -11.86 9.23
CA LEU A 255 12.28 -11.16 10.37
C LEU A 255 13.51 -10.35 9.96
N ILE A 256 14.34 -10.84 9.05
CA ILE A 256 15.44 -10.07 8.44
C ILE A 256 14.89 -8.78 7.80
N ARG A 257 13.76 -8.86 7.08
CA ARG A 257 13.14 -7.69 6.47
C ARG A 257 12.57 -6.71 7.50
N ILE A 258 12.06 -7.21 8.63
CA ILE A 258 11.65 -6.36 9.76
C ILE A 258 12.85 -5.59 10.33
N ASP A 259 13.99 -6.26 10.53
CA ASP A 259 15.22 -5.61 11.00
C ASP A 259 15.74 -4.57 9.99
N GLU A 260 15.62 -4.82 8.70
CA GLU A 260 15.96 -3.82 7.67
C GLU A 260 15.04 -2.60 7.71
N LEU A 261 13.73 -2.79 7.87
CA LEU A 261 12.78 -1.68 7.98
C LEU A 261 13.03 -0.84 9.25
N GLU A 262 13.39 -1.48 10.34
CA GLU A 262 13.82 -0.79 11.56
C GLU A 262 15.06 0.06 11.31
N LYS A 263 16.09 -0.53 10.71
CA LYS A 263 17.34 0.16 10.36
C LYS A 263 17.11 1.35 9.43
N TYR A 264 16.27 1.21 8.39
CA TYR A 264 15.94 2.31 7.48
C TYR A 264 15.20 3.44 8.20
N SER A 265 14.27 3.11 9.09
CA SER A 265 13.54 4.12 9.87
C SER A 265 14.50 4.93 10.76
N ARG A 266 15.44 4.26 11.42
CA ARG A 266 16.46 4.94 12.25
C ARG A 266 17.38 5.86 11.46
N LYS A 267 17.71 5.49 10.22
CA LYS A 267 18.52 6.35 9.34
C LYS A 267 17.91 7.72 9.06
N ILE A 268 16.59 7.82 9.10
CA ILE A 268 15.87 9.09 8.94
C ILE A 268 15.33 9.62 10.28
N ASN A 269 15.94 9.22 11.39
CA ASN A 269 15.56 9.62 12.76
C ASN A 269 14.11 9.34 13.13
N SER A 270 13.50 8.32 12.52
CA SER A 270 12.13 7.93 12.81
C SER A 270 12.07 6.75 13.79
N THR A 271 11.02 6.72 14.60
CA THR A 271 10.70 5.59 15.46
C THR A 271 9.76 4.64 14.72
N PRO A 272 10.20 3.42 14.37
CA PRO A 272 9.33 2.41 13.77
C PRO A 272 8.40 1.78 14.80
N ILE A 273 7.18 1.47 14.34
CA ILE A 273 6.16 0.73 15.09
C ILE A 273 5.61 -0.34 14.16
N PHE A 274 5.76 -1.60 14.50
CA PHE A 274 5.26 -2.71 13.71
C PHE A 274 3.89 -3.17 14.23
N ILE A 275 2.94 -3.33 13.31
CA ILE A 275 1.61 -3.84 13.61
C ILE A 275 1.41 -5.08 12.75
N ASN A 276 1.22 -6.23 13.38
CA ASN A 276 0.82 -7.44 12.67
C ASN A 276 -0.63 -7.32 12.20
N ASN A 277 -0.98 -8.08 11.19
CA ASN A 277 -2.33 -8.02 10.66
C ASN A 277 -2.94 -9.42 10.48
N ILE A 278 -4.25 -9.42 10.25
CA ILE A 278 -5.05 -10.62 10.08
C ILE A 278 -6.10 -10.35 9.00
N GLY A 279 -6.42 -11.38 8.24
CA GLY A 279 -7.52 -11.34 7.27
C GLY A 279 -8.82 -11.94 7.82
N SER A 280 -9.83 -11.99 6.97
CA SER A 280 -11.15 -12.54 7.32
C SER A 280 -11.15 -14.03 7.68
N ASP A 281 -10.14 -14.77 7.25
CA ASP A 281 -10.00 -16.20 7.60
C ASP A 281 -9.40 -16.44 9.01
N GLY A 282 -8.95 -15.37 9.67
CA GLY A 282 -8.38 -15.44 11.01
C GLY A 282 -6.98 -16.03 11.05
N HIS A 283 -6.71 -16.80 12.08
CA HIS A 283 -5.39 -17.33 12.41
C HIS A 283 -5.11 -18.69 11.72
N LYS A 284 -5.11 -18.74 10.38
CA LYS A 284 -4.57 -19.89 9.68
C LYS A 284 -3.10 -20.10 10.04
N GLU A 285 -2.60 -21.34 9.96
CA GLU A 285 -1.24 -21.73 10.38
C GLU A 285 -0.16 -20.71 10.01
N ILE A 286 -0.08 -20.33 8.73
CA ILE A 286 0.98 -19.44 8.25
C ILE A 286 0.88 -18.03 8.84
N ILE A 287 -0.33 -17.43 8.91
CA ILE A 287 -0.50 -16.09 9.47
C ILE A 287 -0.34 -16.09 10.99
N PHE A 288 -0.83 -17.15 11.67
CA PHE A 288 -0.59 -17.37 13.09
C PHE A 288 0.91 -17.44 13.39
N THR A 289 1.66 -18.18 12.58
CA THR A 289 3.10 -18.37 12.75
C THR A 289 3.87 -17.07 12.52
N LEU A 290 3.61 -16.35 11.42
CA LEU A 290 4.28 -15.08 11.14
C LEU A 290 3.99 -14.02 12.22
N ASN A 291 2.73 -13.89 12.63
CA ASN A 291 2.34 -12.91 13.66
C ASN A 291 2.99 -13.19 15.02
N ASN A 292 2.99 -14.45 15.47
CA ASN A 292 3.64 -14.79 16.74
C ASN A 292 5.18 -14.67 16.65
N SER A 293 5.78 -15.00 15.49
CA SER A 293 7.21 -14.82 15.28
C SER A 293 7.60 -13.34 15.33
N LEU A 294 6.81 -12.47 14.68
CA LEU A 294 7.02 -11.03 14.76
C LEU A 294 6.99 -10.53 16.21
N ILE A 295 5.95 -10.88 16.98
CA ILE A 295 5.81 -10.39 18.36
C ILE A 295 6.94 -10.89 19.25
N LYS A 296 7.36 -12.17 19.10
CA LYS A 296 8.53 -12.70 19.83
C LYS A 296 9.80 -11.92 19.47
N HIS A 297 10.04 -11.72 18.17
CA HIS A 297 11.20 -10.96 17.67
C HIS A 297 11.20 -9.51 18.21
N CYS A 298 10.04 -8.87 18.25
CA CYS A 298 9.90 -7.53 18.82
C CYS A 298 10.30 -7.48 20.29
N ILE A 299 9.89 -8.46 21.06
CA ILE A 299 10.26 -8.57 22.49
C ILE A 299 11.77 -8.76 22.64
N GLU A 300 12.35 -9.69 21.87
CA GLU A 300 13.80 -10.01 21.89
C GLU A 300 14.66 -8.81 21.49
N LYS A 301 14.22 -8.05 20.50
CA LYS A 301 14.92 -6.87 19.93
C LYS A 301 14.55 -5.55 20.60
N ASN A 302 13.59 -5.55 21.53
CA ASN A 302 13.04 -4.34 22.14
C ASN A 302 12.47 -3.35 21.09
N TYR A 303 11.78 -3.87 20.08
CA TYR A 303 11.09 -3.07 19.07
C TYR A 303 9.68 -2.67 19.55
N ASN A 304 9.16 -1.55 19.03
CA ASN A 304 7.79 -1.14 19.31
C ASN A 304 6.84 -1.95 18.41
N CYS A 305 6.03 -2.81 19.02
CA CYS A 305 5.09 -3.64 18.27
C CYS A 305 3.70 -3.63 18.90
N ILE A 306 2.69 -3.74 18.06
CA ILE A 306 1.29 -3.86 18.46
C ILE A 306 0.74 -5.17 17.89
N ASP A 307 0.30 -6.05 18.79
CA ASP A 307 -0.31 -7.33 18.42
C ASP A 307 -1.81 -7.15 18.14
N LEU A 308 -2.11 -6.58 16.97
CA LEU A 308 -3.48 -6.42 16.50
C LEU A 308 -4.14 -7.77 16.27
N ALA A 309 -3.42 -8.73 15.66
CA ALA A 309 -3.98 -10.02 15.29
C ALA A 309 -4.56 -10.77 16.49
N LYS A 310 -3.87 -10.74 17.62
CA LYS A 310 -4.36 -11.36 18.86
C LYS A 310 -5.53 -10.59 19.49
N LYS A 311 -5.51 -9.25 19.40
CA LYS A 311 -6.49 -8.38 20.06
C LYS A 311 -7.78 -8.19 19.29
N LEU A 312 -7.73 -8.35 17.97
CA LEU A 312 -8.90 -8.14 17.13
C LEU A 312 -9.90 -9.27 17.34
N ASN A 313 -11.08 -8.93 17.85
CA ASN A 313 -12.20 -9.86 17.88
C ASN A 313 -12.96 -9.77 16.56
N PRO A 314 -12.79 -10.74 15.67
CA PRO A 314 -13.29 -10.61 14.32
C PRO A 314 -14.76 -10.97 14.24
N GLN A 315 -15.46 -10.14 13.50
CA GLN A 315 -16.83 -10.38 13.07
C GLN A 315 -16.84 -10.31 11.55
N ILE A 316 -17.70 -11.10 10.92
CA ILE A 316 -17.81 -11.16 9.47
C ILE A 316 -18.05 -9.80 8.81
N ASN A 317 -18.78 -8.91 9.47
CA ASN A 317 -19.08 -7.56 8.98
C ASN A 317 -17.90 -6.56 9.04
N LEU A 318 -16.73 -7.00 9.51
CA LEU A 318 -15.50 -6.19 9.45
C LEU A 318 -14.83 -6.27 8.06
N TRP A 319 -15.21 -7.24 7.23
CA TRP A 319 -14.50 -7.58 6.01
C TRP A 319 -15.40 -7.47 4.78
N ILE A 320 -14.81 -7.08 3.65
CA ILE A 320 -15.42 -7.11 2.31
C ILE A 320 -14.90 -8.28 1.47
N ASP A 321 -13.71 -8.77 1.80
CA ASP A 321 -13.09 -9.94 1.20
C ASP A 321 -12.06 -10.53 2.19
N LYS A 322 -11.12 -11.35 1.69
CA LYS A 322 -10.10 -12.01 2.54
C LYS A 322 -9.18 -11.07 3.29
N ALA A 323 -8.99 -9.85 2.80
CA ALA A 323 -8.02 -8.90 3.34
C ALA A 323 -8.61 -7.53 3.67
N HIS A 324 -9.54 -7.05 2.85
CA HIS A 324 -9.99 -5.68 2.90
C HIS A 324 -11.15 -5.48 3.87
N THR A 325 -11.12 -4.35 4.54
CA THR A 325 -12.06 -4.04 5.62
C THR A 325 -13.22 -3.17 5.17
N THR A 326 -14.39 -3.36 5.78
CA THR A 326 -15.52 -2.42 5.72
C THR A 326 -15.17 -1.11 6.44
N LYS A 327 -16.03 -0.11 6.37
CA LYS A 327 -15.95 1.10 7.23
C LYS A 327 -15.91 0.71 8.72
N LYS A 328 -16.76 -0.22 9.14
CA LYS A 328 -16.78 -0.75 10.51
C LYS A 328 -15.46 -1.44 10.84
N GLY A 329 -14.94 -2.27 9.93
CA GLY A 329 -13.66 -2.96 10.10
C GLY A 329 -12.50 -1.99 10.32
N SER A 330 -12.41 -0.93 9.51
CA SER A 330 -11.35 0.08 9.67
C SER A 330 -11.46 0.84 10.98
N SER A 331 -12.68 1.19 11.43
CA SER A 331 -12.88 1.79 12.74
C SER A 331 -12.49 0.84 13.86
N THR A 332 -12.92 -0.43 13.79
CA THR A 332 -12.59 -1.45 14.82
C THR A 332 -11.08 -1.69 14.91
N ILE A 333 -10.37 -1.77 13.77
CA ILE A 333 -8.92 -1.88 13.77
C ILE A 333 -8.28 -0.66 14.45
N ALA A 334 -8.71 0.54 14.08
CA ALA A 334 -8.21 1.77 14.70
C ALA A 334 -8.50 1.82 16.21
N ASP A 335 -9.67 1.36 16.66
CA ASP A 335 -10.04 1.27 18.06
C ASP A 335 -9.15 0.28 18.82
N THR A 336 -8.82 -0.84 18.18
CA THR A 336 -8.02 -1.92 18.78
C THR A 336 -6.54 -1.53 18.94
N ILE A 337 -5.96 -0.85 17.94
CA ILE A 337 -4.53 -0.48 17.99
C ILE A 337 -4.27 0.80 18.78
N TYR A 338 -5.26 1.70 18.88
CA TYR A 338 -5.07 3.04 19.45
C TYR A 338 -4.50 3.04 20.87
N PRO A 339 -4.99 2.21 21.83
CA PRO A 339 -4.48 2.26 23.22
C PRO A 339 -2.99 1.95 23.34
N ASP A 340 -2.48 0.99 22.55
CA ASP A 340 -1.05 0.68 22.54
C ASP A 340 -0.25 1.74 21.78
N LEU A 341 -0.79 2.22 20.68
CA LEU A 341 -0.17 3.30 19.92
C LEU A 341 -0.02 4.57 20.77
N GLU A 342 -1.05 4.95 21.52
CA GLU A 342 -1.03 6.09 22.44
C GLU A 342 0.07 5.93 23.50
N LYS A 343 0.18 4.76 24.12
CA LYS A 343 1.24 4.47 25.11
C LYS A 343 2.64 4.62 24.49
N ILE A 344 2.86 4.10 23.29
CA ILE A 344 4.15 4.21 22.59
C ILE A 344 4.47 5.69 22.30
N ILE A 345 3.50 6.42 21.74
CA ILE A 345 3.66 7.84 21.39
C ILE A 345 3.94 8.67 22.65
N THR A 346 3.18 8.47 23.71
CA THR A 346 3.32 9.26 24.96
C THR A 346 4.64 8.98 25.67
N LYS A 347 5.13 7.73 25.62
CA LYS A 347 6.44 7.37 26.21
C LYS A 347 7.62 8.04 25.48
N LEU A 348 7.47 8.34 24.18
CA LEU A 348 8.53 8.83 23.30
C LEU A 348 8.40 10.33 22.96
N ASN A 349 7.36 11.00 23.44
CA ASN A 349 7.18 12.45 23.38
C ASN A 349 7.78 13.13 24.59
#